data_df87a09d66649e81a85b361b29612152
#
_entry.id   df87a09d66649e81a85b361b29612152
#
_cell.length_a   1.000
_cell.length_b   1.000
_cell.length_c   1.000
_cell.angle_alpha   90.00
_cell.angle_beta   90.00
_cell.angle_gamma   90.00
#
_symmetry.space_group_name_H-M   'P 1'
#
loop_
_entity.id
_entity.type
_entity.pdbx_description
1 polymer ?
#
loop_
_entity_poly.entity_id
_entity_poly.type
_entity_poly.pdbx_seq_one_letter_code
_entity_poly.pdbx_strand_id
1 'polypeptide(L)'
;MIFNGIDFDKLTNSEIINLCLKYNLIDKTKQYNRQDLLKLLKSFIIDRLKKKQQQPTDTKSFSIDNDKDYKRRNSVSGNLQSNQSKSGPPKVNVHKRRLSQPTTIAEKTNAVKTHEMNTIQQNSVNQVKKEIKSLDPRYDMIGIYPPVNRLVCIGDLHGDLTVTLKVLKLGELIPQNSSINDINNIHWCGNDSWVIQLGDQIDRCRPDEWADNNCVKENEVVLEDEGSNMEIIKLFLRLDEEAKLVGGRVLGLLGNHELMNVDKDFRYVSPNEFLEFVPQNQRTSKLTNDGYPLGYWHRTKAFERGSNISKLYAEKKKSIIIIGSYIFVHGGLSLQLIDKYTIAEINEIVRKWLLKTETTVESELFDEIFRKDDDMSPFWCRIYGEDYDEDDNPDNNLKMFNNLIELINKKNKKLIPIKGMVISHTPQFMEDKYLNSMYNDRLWRIDVGMSRAFGKQDDCGYNKYRKPQILIIHNDNKFEKRIISLNSERYPSPNMGEAVDLSNSFVPF
;
A
#
# COMPACT_ATOMS: atom_id res chain seq x y z
N MET A 1 -3.41 43.31 5.82
CA MET A 1 -2.59 42.48 6.73
C MET A 1 -2.22 41.21 5.97
N ILE A 2 -0.93 40.96 5.80
CA ILE A 2 -0.44 39.76 5.11
C ILE A 2 0.12 38.80 6.17
N PHE A 3 -0.37 37.55 6.17
CA PHE A 3 0.13 36.49 7.02
C PHE A 3 0.26 35.21 6.20
N ASN A 4 1.42 34.58 6.20
CA ASN A 4 1.76 33.41 5.36
C ASN A 4 1.38 33.57 3.87
N GLY A 5 1.65 34.75 3.30
CA GLY A 5 1.36 35.05 1.90
C GLY A 5 -0.11 35.37 1.59
N ILE A 6 -1.02 35.28 2.56
CA ILE A 6 -2.44 35.61 2.39
C ILE A 6 -2.69 37.04 2.82
N ASP A 7 -3.17 37.88 1.89
CA ASP A 7 -3.61 39.25 2.19
C ASP A 7 -5.09 39.21 2.61
N PHE A 8 -5.35 39.24 3.92
CA PHE A 8 -6.70 39.13 4.49
C PHE A 8 -7.66 40.24 4.02
N ASP A 9 -7.11 41.37 3.59
CA ASP A 9 -7.91 42.49 3.11
C ASP A 9 -8.42 42.24 1.68
N LYS A 10 -7.80 41.28 0.94
CA LYS A 10 -8.20 40.85 -0.40
C LYS A 10 -9.13 39.65 -0.43
N LEU A 11 -9.34 38.95 0.68
CA LEU A 11 -10.25 37.80 0.74
C LEU A 11 -11.70 38.23 0.52
N THR A 12 -12.48 37.43 -0.15
CA THR A 12 -13.93 37.59 -0.26
C THR A 12 -14.62 37.30 1.07
N ASN A 13 -15.85 37.80 1.26
CA ASN A 13 -16.63 37.53 2.47
C ASN A 13 -16.83 36.01 2.68
N SER A 14 -17.04 35.27 1.64
CA SER A 14 -17.21 33.82 1.69
C SER A 14 -15.95 33.11 2.20
N GLU A 15 -14.78 33.52 1.73
CA GLU A 15 -13.50 32.95 2.18
C GLU A 15 -13.22 33.26 3.64
N ILE A 16 -13.52 34.49 4.10
CA ILE A 16 -13.37 34.89 5.50
C ILE A 16 -14.31 34.09 6.38
N ILE A 17 -15.59 33.95 6.01
CA ILE A 17 -16.58 33.15 6.74
C ILE A 17 -16.11 31.69 6.84
N ASN A 18 -15.66 31.10 5.76
CA ASN A 18 -15.16 29.73 5.74
C ASN A 18 -13.94 29.53 6.66
N LEU A 19 -13.01 30.48 6.67
CA LEU A 19 -11.88 30.47 7.61
C LEU A 19 -12.32 30.59 9.06
N CYS A 20 -13.24 31.50 9.37
CA CYS A 20 -13.78 31.69 10.72
C CYS A 20 -14.54 30.44 11.20
N LEU A 21 -15.32 29.79 10.33
CA LEU A 21 -15.99 28.52 10.62
C LEU A 21 -15.01 27.38 10.84
N LYS A 22 -13.97 27.28 9.99
CA LYS A 22 -12.91 26.29 10.09
C LYS A 22 -12.21 26.31 11.45
N TYR A 23 -12.02 27.49 12.01
CA TYR A 23 -11.36 27.67 13.32
C TYR A 23 -12.32 27.82 14.49
N ASN A 24 -13.62 27.55 14.30
CA ASN A 24 -14.68 27.71 15.33
C ASN A 24 -14.73 29.09 15.95
N LEU A 25 -14.42 30.12 15.17
CA LEU A 25 -14.43 31.52 15.63
C LEU A 25 -15.81 32.17 15.59
N ILE A 26 -16.76 31.56 14.86
CA ILE A 26 -18.11 32.08 14.68
C ILE A 26 -19.16 30.97 14.81
N ASP A 27 -20.36 31.37 15.19
CA ASP A 27 -21.54 30.52 15.25
C ASP A 27 -22.32 30.64 13.92
N LYS A 28 -22.64 29.50 13.29
CA LYS A 28 -23.36 29.44 12.01
C LYS A 28 -24.75 30.04 12.04
N THR A 29 -25.32 30.20 13.21
CA THR A 29 -26.70 30.76 13.42
C THR A 29 -26.71 32.26 13.51
N LYS A 30 -25.56 32.93 13.61
CA LYS A 30 -25.45 34.38 13.78
C LYS A 30 -24.93 35.04 12.51
N GLN A 31 -25.41 36.27 12.29
CA GLN A 31 -24.91 37.14 11.23
C GLN A 31 -23.72 37.95 11.73
N TYR A 32 -22.65 38.00 10.96
CA TYR A 32 -21.44 38.77 11.24
C TYR A 32 -21.14 39.70 10.06
N ASN A 33 -20.75 40.92 10.35
CA ASN A 33 -20.24 41.79 9.30
C ASN A 33 -18.76 41.48 8.97
N ARG A 34 -18.30 41.95 7.81
CA ARG A 34 -16.93 41.70 7.33
C ARG A 34 -15.85 42.16 8.31
N GLN A 35 -16.05 43.29 8.97
CA GLN A 35 -15.06 43.89 9.88
C GLN A 35 -14.89 43.03 11.14
N ASP A 36 -16.00 42.52 11.69
CA ASP A 36 -15.98 41.63 12.85
C ASP A 36 -15.31 40.29 12.53
N LEU A 37 -15.61 39.71 11.37
CA LEU A 37 -14.96 38.48 10.91
C LEU A 37 -13.44 38.64 10.76
N LEU A 38 -12.98 39.70 10.13
CA LEU A 38 -11.56 40.02 9.99
C LEU A 38 -10.90 40.27 11.35
N LYS A 39 -11.57 40.91 12.30
CA LYS A 39 -11.09 41.16 13.66
C LYS A 39 -10.89 39.84 14.42
N LEU A 40 -11.86 38.95 14.36
CA LEU A 40 -11.78 37.61 14.99
C LEU A 40 -10.64 36.80 14.44
N LEU A 41 -10.52 36.75 13.12
CA LEU A 41 -9.46 36.01 12.45
C LEU A 41 -8.07 36.57 12.75
N LYS A 42 -7.90 37.89 12.74
CA LYS A 42 -6.66 38.60 13.11
C LYS A 42 -6.26 38.34 14.56
N SER A 43 -7.20 38.37 15.50
CA SER A 43 -6.98 38.08 16.93
C SER A 43 -6.50 36.64 17.12
N PHE A 44 -7.18 35.69 16.51
CA PHE A 44 -6.81 34.26 16.56
C PHE A 44 -5.38 33.99 16.06
N ILE A 45 -5.00 34.63 14.95
CA ILE A 45 -3.65 34.50 14.39
C ILE A 45 -2.59 35.09 15.34
N ILE A 46 -2.85 36.26 15.91
CA ILE A 46 -1.93 36.91 16.86
C ILE A 46 -1.75 36.06 18.11
N ASP A 47 -2.81 35.45 18.64
CA ASP A 47 -2.74 34.57 19.81
C ASP A 47 -1.93 33.30 19.54
N ARG A 48 -2.07 32.71 18.34
CA ARG A 48 -1.26 31.56 17.90
C ARG A 48 0.22 31.92 17.76
N LEU A 49 0.53 33.09 17.21
CA LEU A 49 1.91 33.57 17.10
C LEU A 49 2.58 33.79 18.47
N LYS A 50 1.83 34.37 19.43
CA LYS A 50 2.31 34.55 20.81
C LYS A 50 2.58 33.22 21.51
N LYS A 51 1.73 32.20 21.32
CA LYS A 51 1.95 30.85 21.85
C LYS A 51 3.17 30.17 21.23
N LYS A 52 3.43 30.38 19.94
CA LYS A 52 4.63 29.86 19.27
C LYS A 52 5.95 30.51 19.78
N GLN A 53 5.91 31.78 20.21
CA GLN A 53 7.08 32.49 20.77
C GLN A 53 7.38 32.13 22.24
N GLN A 54 6.47 31.49 22.94
CA GLN A 54 6.62 31.10 24.35
C GLN A 54 7.05 29.65 24.54
N GLN A 55 7.21 28.86 23.48
CA GLN A 55 7.84 27.54 23.55
C GLN A 55 9.35 27.69 23.47
N PRO A 56 10.14 27.06 24.38
CA PRO A 56 11.59 27.06 24.30
C PRO A 56 12.03 26.41 22.98
N THR A 57 12.93 27.10 22.26
CA THR A 57 13.61 26.53 21.10
C THR A 57 14.66 25.52 21.59
N ASP A 58 14.26 24.30 21.86
CA ASP A 58 15.18 23.18 21.92
C ASP A 58 15.53 22.75 20.50
N THR A 59 16.55 23.39 19.96
CA THR A 59 17.27 22.87 18.80
C THR A 59 18.10 21.66 19.26
N LYS A 60 17.45 20.53 19.44
CA LYS A 60 18.10 19.23 19.38
C LYS A 60 17.96 18.73 17.94
N SER A 61 19.11 18.66 17.27
CA SER A 61 19.27 17.84 16.08
C SER A 61 18.74 16.44 16.41
N PHE A 62 17.64 16.07 15.76
CA PHE A 62 17.11 14.72 15.85
C PHE A 62 18.06 13.78 15.10
N SER A 63 18.96 13.14 15.83
CA SER A 63 19.44 11.83 15.46
C SER A 63 18.34 10.85 15.86
N ILE A 64 17.75 10.18 14.87
CA ILE A 64 16.74 9.14 15.08
C ILE A 64 17.49 7.94 15.66
N ASP A 65 17.49 7.81 16.99
CA ASP A 65 17.96 6.64 17.71
C ASP A 65 16.83 5.58 17.74
N ASN A 66 16.49 5.02 16.59
CA ASN A 66 15.61 3.84 16.51
C ASN A 66 16.36 2.51 16.70
N ASP A 67 17.62 2.56 17.12
CA ASP A 67 18.54 1.40 17.18
C ASP A 67 18.40 0.55 18.44
N LYS A 68 17.56 0.95 19.41
CA LYS A 68 17.53 0.24 20.69
C LYS A 68 16.54 -0.92 20.76
N ASP A 69 15.46 -0.88 20.02
CA ASP A 69 14.42 -1.92 20.13
C ASP A 69 14.67 -3.12 19.22
N TYR A 70 15.36 -2.93 18.09
CA TYR A 70 15.67 -4.03 17.16
C TYR A 70 16.75 -5.02 17.67
N LYS A 71 17.73 -4.54 18.47
CA LYS A 71 18.81 -5.39 19.04
C LYS A 71 18.40 -6.20 20.27
N ARG A 72 17.27 -5.93 20.88
CA ARG A 72 16.82 -6.62 22.11
C ARG A 72 16.18 -7.99 21.86
N ARG A 73 15.66 -8.24 20.64
CA ARG A 73 14.92 -9.47 20.32
C ARG A 73 15.73 -10.61 19.70
N ASN A 74 16.99 -10.38 19.31
CA ASN A 74 17.84 -11.41 18.67
C ASN A 74 18.69 -12.26 19.61
N SER A 75 18.44 -12.30 20.93
CA SER A 75 19.27 -13.02 21.89
C SER A 75 18.55 -14.08 22.72
N VAL A 76 17.74 -14.92 22.09
CA VAL A 76 17.27 -16.16 22.74
C VAL A 76 17.33 -17.33 21.75
N SER A 77 18.53 -17.93 21.63
CA SER A 77 18.69 -19.26 21.06
C SER A 77 18.90 -20.25 22.21
N GLY A 78 17.90 -21.01 22.52
CA GLY A 78 17.92 -22.13 23.46
C GLY A 78 17.91 -23.46 22.71
N ASN A 79 18.97 -24.24 22.89
CA ASN A 79 19.13 -25.61 22.46
C ASN A 79 17.97 -26.52 22.84
N LEU A 80 17.46 -27.30 21.89
CA LEU A 80 16.74 -28.55 22.21
C LEU A 80 17.13 -29.68 21.25
N GLN A 81 17.59 -30.75 21.87
CA GLN A 81 18.10 -31.97 21.26
C GLN A 81 17.01 -32.83 20.61
N SER A 82 17.46 -33.55 19.58
CA SER A 82 16.77 -34.58 18.83
C SER A 82 16.27 -35.78 19.63
N ASN A 83 15.09 -36.31 19.30
CA ASN A 83 14.79 -37.74 19.46
C ASN A 83 14.02 -38.27 18.26
N GLN A 84 14.58 -39.32 17.63
CA GLN A 84 14.02 -40.08 16.52
C GLN A 84 13.05 -41.15 17.04
N SER A 85 11.94 -41.40 16.35
CA SER A 85 11.30 -42.71 16.31
C SER A 85 10.59 -42.96 14.98
N LYS A 86 10.85 -44.17 14.43
CA LYS A 86 10.42 -44.71 13.16
C LYS A 86 9.03 -45.35 13.27
N SER A 87 8.18 -45.21 12.25
CA SER A 87 7.22 -46.27 11.86
C SER A 87 6.70 -46.02 10.44
N GLY A 88 6.65 -47.08 9.65
CA GLY A 88 6.34 -47.08 8.22
C GLY A 88 4.86 -47.30 7.88
N PRO A 89 4.47 -47.22 6.60
CA PRO A 89 3.09 -47.13 6.15
C PRO A 89 2.47 -48.48 5.68
N PRO A 90 1.16 -48.61 5.70
CA PRO A 90 0.47 -49.78 5.07
C PRO A 90 0.09 -49.54 3.60
N LYS A 91 0.17 -50.59 2.81
CA LYS A 91 -0.22 -50.70 1.40
C LYS A 91 -1.74 -50.86 1.23
N VAL A 92 -2.31 -50.24 0.23
CA VAL A 92 -3.68 -50.58 -0.24
C VAL A 92 -3.71 -50.78 -1.76
N ASN A 93 -4.43 -51.86 -2.14
CA ASN A 93 -4.55 -52.43 -3.47
C ASN A 93 -5.45 -51.63 -4.43
N VAL A 94 -5.07 -51.65 -5.72
CA VAL A 94 -5.84 -51.10 -6.84
C VAL A 94 -6.64 -52.22 -7.55
N HIS A 95 -7.94 -52.01 -7.71
CA HIS A 95 -8.78 -52.80 -8.62
C HIS A 95 -9.17 -51.97 -9.85
N LYS A 96 -8.74 -52.46 -11.03
CA LYS A 96 -9.17 -51.96 -12.34
C LYS A 96 -10.56 -52.49 -12.69
N ARG A 97 -11.47 -51.64 -13.13
CA ARG A 97 -12.62 -52.04 -13.96
C ARG A 97 -12.70 -51.21 -15.23
N ARG A 98 -12.73 -51.91 -16.36
CA ARG A 98 -13.04 -51.40 -17.71
C ARG A 98 -14.55 -51.15 -17.80
N LEU A 99 -14.95 -50.06 -18.45
CA LEU A 99 -16.31 -49.91 -18.97
C LEU A 99 -16.29 -49.19 -20.33
N SER A 100 -17.15 -49.71 -21.18
CA SER A 100 -17.40 -49.48 -22.59
C SER A 100 -18.08 -48.14 -22.88
N GLN A 101 -17.86 -47.60 -24.09
CA GLN A 101 -18.54 -46.43 -24.67
C GLN A 101 -20.02 -46.69 -24.98
N PRO A 102 -20.85 -45.65 -24.98
CA PRO A 102 -21.83 -45.46 -26.03
C PRO A 102 -21.83 -44.07 -26.66
N THR A 103 -22.15 -44.07 -27.92
CA THR A 103 -22.21 -42.99 -28.90
C THR A 103 -23.47 -42.12 -28.81
N THR A 104 -23.33 -40.82 -29.17
CA THR A 104 -24.30 -39.97 -29.88
C THR A 104 -25.66 -39.69 -29.28
N ILE A 105 -25.74 -38.60 -28.47
CA ILE A 105 -26.87 -37.62 -28.42
C ILE A 105 -26.37 -36.28 -27.84
N ALA A 106 -25.10 -36.18 -27.46
CA ALA A 106 -24.57 -35.08 -26.66
C ALA A 106 -24.21 -33.79 -27.46
N GLU A 107 -24.13 -33.81 -28.78
CA GLU A 107 -23.60 -32.65 -29.54
C GLU A 107 -24.61 -31.52 -29.77
N LYS A 108 -25.90 -31.79 -29.81
CA LYS A 108 -26.92 -30.74 -30.01
C LYS A 108 -27.31 -30.01 -28.72
N THR A 109 -27.18 -30.65 -27.56
CA THR A 109 -27.45 -30.03 -26.26
C THR A 109 -26.30 -29.12 -25.77
N ASN A 110 -25.09 -29.38 -26.18
CA ASN A 110 -23.94 -28.53 -25.81
C ASN A 110 -23.90 -27.21 -26.57
N ALA A 111 -24.30 -27.16 -27.83
CA ALA A 111 -24.35 -25.91 -28.61
C ALA A 111 -25.40 -24.92 -28.09
N VAL A 112 -26.58 -25.43 -27.64
CA VAL A 112 -27.63 -24.58 -27.06
C VAL A 112 -27.21 -24.05 -25.68
N LYS A 113 -26.63 -24.91 -24.82
CA LYS A 113 -26.12 -24.49 -23.50
C LYS A 113 -24.98 -23.47 -23.62
N THR A 114 -24.09 -23.64 -24.61
CA THR A 114 -22.96 -22.67 -24.84
C THR A 114 -23.50 -21.34 -25.33
N HIS A 115 -24.55 -21.33 -26.14
CA HIS A 115 -25.17 -20.10 -26.62
C HIS A 115 -25.94 -19.36 -25.51
N GLU A 116 -26.65 -20.07 -24.66
CA GLU A 116 -27.34 -19.51 -23.49
C GLU A 116 -26.34 -19.00 -22.45
N MET A 117 -25.26 -19.73 -22.15
CA MET A 117 -24.18 -19.26 -21.26
C MET A 117 -23.51 -18.02 -21.80
N ASN A 118 -23.21 -17.96 -23.10
CA ASN A 118 -22.60 -16.77 -23.71
C ASN A 118 -23.57 -15.57 -23.71
N THR A 119 -24.87 -15.80 -23.85
CA THR A 119 -25.88 -14.72 -23.79
C THR A 119 -26.09 -14.22 -22.37
N ILE A 120 -26.08 -15.10 -21.36
CA ILE A 120 -26.14 -14.72 -19.94
C ILE A 120 -24.87 -13.98 -19.53
N GLN A 121 -23.69 -14.42 -19.99
CA GLN A 121 -22.43 -13.77 -19.73
C GLN A 121 -22.34 -12.39 -20.39
N GLN A 122 -22.83 -12.24 -21.63
CA GLN A 122 -22.90 -10.95 -22.33
C GLN A 122 -23.91 -9.98 -21.69
N ASN A 123 -25.05 -10.48 -21.20
CA ASN A 123 -26.04 -9.67 -20.51
C ASN A 123 -25.52 -9.20 -19.13
N SER A 124 -24.84 -10.06 -18.39
CA SER A 124 -24.19 -9.66 -17.13
C SER A 124 -23.08 -8.66 -17.35
N VAL A 125 -22.22 -8.83 -18.35
CA VAL A 125 -21.18 -7.85 -18.74
C VAL A 125 -21.77 -6.50 -19.13
N ASN A 126 -22.90 -6.50 -19.84
CA ASN A 126 -23.58 -5.25 -20.24
C ASN A 126 -24.28 -4.56 -19.07
N GLN A 127 -24.80 -5.33 -18.10
CA GLN A 127 -25.38 -4.79 -16.87
C GLN A 127 -24.30 -4.20 -15.97
N VAL A 128 -23.18 -4.90 -15.78
CA VAL A 128 -22.00 -4.40 -15.06
C VAL A 128 -21.40 -3.17 -15.74
N LYS A 129 -21.28 -3.17 -17.08
CA LYS A 129 -20.87 -1.96 -17.82
C LYS A 129 -21.82 -0.77 -17.64
N LYS A 130 -23.11 -1.02 -17.44
CA LYS A 130 -24.11 0.00 -17.17
C LYS A 130 -24.02 0.52 -15.73
N GLU A 131 -23.73 -0.35 -14.77
CA GLU A 131 -23.53 0.02 -13.36
C GLU A 131 -22.20 0.75 -13.15
N ILE A 132 -21.11 0.35 -13.85
CA ILE A 132 -19.81 1.04 -13.79
C ILE A 132 -19.87 2.43 -14.42
N LYS A 133 -20.65 2.61 -15.50
CA LYS A 133 -20.92 3.98 -16.03
C LYS A 133 -21.64 4.87 -15.03
N SER A 134 -22.22 4.30 -13.97
CA SER A 134 -22.91 5.02 -12.90
C SER A 134 -22.09 5.20 -11.62
N LEU A 135 -20.86 4.64 -11.51
CA LEU A 135 -19.95 4.97 -10.43
C LEU A 135 -19.59 6.45 -10.53
N ASP A 136 -20.06 7.20 -9.56
CA ASP A 136 -19.80 8.63 -9.45
C ASP A 136 -18.29 8.87 -9.43
N PRO A 137 -17.72 9.66 -10.35
CA PRO A 137 -16.27 9.96 -10.37
C PRO A 137 -15.75 10.50 -9.03
N ARG A 138 -16.64 11.00 -8.17
CA ARG A 138 -16.29 11.44 -6.81
C ARG A 138 -15.77 10.31 -5.93
N TYR A 139 -16.11 9.05 -6.18
CA TYR A 139 -15.57 7.92 -5.43
C TYR A 139 -14.04 7.84 -5.56
N ASP A 140 -13.51 8.00 -6.76
CA ASP A 140 -12.06 8.01 -6.99
C ASP A 140 -11.36 9.21 -6.33
N MET A 141 -12.04 10.36 -6.21
CA MET A 141 -11.47 11.53 -5.52
C MET A 141 -11.35 11.30 -4.02
N ILE A 142 -12.39 10.79 -3.37
CA ILE A 142 -12.45 10.66 -1.91
C ILE A 142 -11.92 9.31 -1.39
N GLY A 143 -11.75 8.30 -2.25
CA GLY A 143 -11.28 6.96 -1.87
C GLY A 143 -12.33 6.14 -1.11
N ILE A 144 -13.63 6.34 -1.38
CA ILE A 144 -14.72 5.61 -0.71
C ILE A 144 -15.56 4.90 -1.76
N TYR A 145 -15.60 3.57 -1.73
CA TYR A 145 -16.24 2.72 -2.72
C TYR A 145 -17.32 1.82 -2.12
N PRO A 146 -18.31 1.39 -2.93
CA PRO A 146 -19.31 0.42 -2.50
C PRO A 146 -18.68 -0.95 -2.20
N PRO A 147 -19.42 -1.86 -1.53
CA PRO A 147 -18.99 -3.25 -1.41
C PRO A 147 -18.94 -3.94 -2.77
N VAL A 148 -18.02 -4.90 -2.90
CA VAL A 148 -17.79 -5.66 -4.13
C VAL A 148 -17.89 -7.15 -3.87
N ASN A 149 -18.17 -7.93 -4.95
CA ASN A 149 -18.36 -9.38 -4.83
C ASN A 149 -17.05 -10.09 -4.43
N ARG A 150 -15.93 -9.67 -4.99
CA ARG A 150 -14.62 -10.26 -4.73
C ARG A 150 -13.56 -9.19 -4.69
N LEU A 151 -12.91 -9.04 -3.54
CA LEU A 151 -11.81 -8.11 -3.31
C LEU A 151 -10.54 -8.88 -2.95
N VAL A 152 -9.50 -8.75 -3.74
CA VAL A 152 -8.17 -9.33 -3.49
C VAL A 152 -7.29 -8.28 -2.84
N CYS A 153 -6.81 -8.56 -1.63
CA CYS A 153 -5.94 -7.66 -0.87
C CYS A 153 -4.50 -8.18 -0.91
N ILE A 154 -3.56 -7.34 -1.32
CA ILE A 154 -2.14 -7.63 -1.50
C ILE A 154 -1.34 -6.71 -0.59
N GLY A 155 -0.47 -7.27 0.25
CA GLY A 155 0.46 -6.54 1.12
C GLY A 155 1.68 -6.01 0.36
N ASP A 156 2.75 -5.75 1.09
CA ASP A 156 3.97 -5.11 0.63
C ASP A 156 4.75 -5.95 -0.41
N LEU A 157 5.26 -5.31 -1.44
CA LEU A 157 5.94 -5.94 -2.57
C LEU A 157 7.43 -5.62 -2.64
N HIS A 158 7.84 -4.44 -2.19
CA HIS A 158 9.23 -4.00 -2.09
C HIS A 158 10.08 -4.35 -3.32
N GLY A 159 9.69 -3.84 -4.49
CA GLY A 159 10.44 -3.97 -5.72
C GLY A 159 10.62 -5.42 -6.23
N ASP A 160 9.84 -6.39 -5.74
CA ASP A 160 9.93 -7.79 -6.11
C ASP A 160 8.92 -8.17 -7.19
N LEU A 161 9.31 -8.06 -8.45
CA LEU A 161 8.45 -8.37 -9.59
C LEU A 161 8.08 -9.85 -9.63
N THR A 162 9.02 -10.74 -9.30
CA THR A 162 8.78 -12.18 -9.24
C THR A 162 7.68 -12.51 -8.22
N VAL A 163 7.73 -11.94 -7.02
CA VAL A 163 6.71 -12.11 -5.98
C VAL A 163 5.41 -11.43 -6.41
N THR A 164 5.48 -10.25 -7.05
CA THR A 164 4.31 -9.56 -7.60
C THR A 164 3.53 -10.46 -8.56
N LEU A 165 4.21 -11.11 -9.52
CA LEU A 165 3.51 -12.04 -10.43
C LEU A 165 2.94 -13.26 -9.71
N LYS A 166 3.63 -13.77 -8.67
CA LYS A 166 3.13 -14.89 -7.86
C LYS A 166 1.82 -14.55 -7.15
N VAL A 167 1.72 -13.40 -6.49
CA VAL A 167 0.48 -13.01 -5.80
C VAL A 167 -0.65 -12.68 -6.76
N LEU A 168 -0.34 -12.09 -7.92
CA LEU A 168 -1.35 -11.86 -8.96
C LEU A 168 -1.90 -13.16 -9.53
N LYS A 169 -1.06 -14.18 -9.77
CA LYS A 169 -1.48 -15.53 -10.16
C LYS A 169 -2.29 -16.24 -9.07
N LEU A 170 -1.84 -16.13 -7.82
CA LEU A 170 -2.53 -16.70 -6.65
C LEU A 170 -3.93 -16.11 -6.50
N GLY A 171 -4.10 -14.82 -6.85
CA GLY A 171 -5.37 -14.12 -6.93
C GLY A 171 -6.19 -14.45 -8.17
N GLU A 172 -5.67 -15.26 -9.12
CA GLU A 172 -6.34 -15.53 -10.41
C GLU A 172 -6.62 -14.24 -11.21
N LEU A 173 -5.71 -13.25 -11.09
CA LEU A 173 -5.85 -11.93 -11.68
C LEU A 173 -5.15 -11.81 -13.03
N ILE A 174 -4.14 -12.65 -13.25
CA ILE A 174 -3.37 -12.79 -14.50
C ILE A 174 -3.24 -14.28 -14.88
N PRO A 175 -2.96 -14.62 -16.15
CA PRO A 175 -2.77 -16.00 -16.58
C PRO A 175 -1.68 -16.72 -15.79
N GLN A 176 -1.88 -18.00 -15.46
CA GLN A 176 -0.93 -18.80 -14.66
C GLN A 176 0.43 -18.98 -15.34
N ASN A 177 0.50 -18.96 -16.67
CA ASN A 177 1.72 -19.04 -17.46
C ASN A 177 2.45 -17.70 -17.64
N SER A 178 1.97 -16.60 -17.05
CA SER A 178 2.63 -15.30 -17.11
C SER A 178 4.08 -15.38 -16.61
N SER A 179 5.00 -14.65 -17.24
CA SER A 179 6.43 -14.63 -16.92
C SER A 179 6.98 -13.21 -16.86
N ILE A 180 8.01 -12.99 -16.09
CA ILE A 180 8.74 -11.72 -16.05
C ILE A 180 9.34 -11.35 -17.42
N ASN A 181 9.72 -12.37 -18.21
CA ASN A 181 10.28 -12.17 -19.55
C ASN A 181 9.27 -11.66 -20.57
N ASP A 182 7.98 -11.68 -20.24
CA ASP A 182 6.89 -11.27 -21.13
C ASP A 182 5.90 -10.33 -20.44
N ILE A 183 6.42 -9.47 -19.56
CA ILE A 183 5.60 -8.60 -18.69
C ILE A 183 4.65 -7.68 -19.47
N ASN A 184 5.04 -7.26 -20.67
CA ASN A 184 4.23 -6.37 -21.50
C ASN A 184 3.00 -7.07 -22.09
N ASN A 185 2.98 -8.39 -22.16
CA ASN A 185 1.87 -9.20 -22.67
C ASN A 185 1.05 -9.85 -21.53
N ILE A 186 1.29 -9.49 -20.28
CA ILE A 186 0.48 -9.92 -19.17
C ILE A 186 -0.82 -9.10 -19.15
N HIS A 187 -1.97 -9.76 -19.26
CA HIS A 187 -3.28 -9.14 -19.30
C HIS A 187 -4.16 -9.55 -18.13
N TRP A 188 -5.16 -8.73 -17.83
CA TRP A 188 -6.15 -8.99 -16.81
C TRP A 188 -7.03 -10.20 -17.16
N CYS A 189 -7.18 -11.12 -16.23
CA CYS A 189 -8.13 -12.24 -16.33
C CYS A 189 -9.04 -12.39 -15.09
N GLY A 190 -8.97 -11.41 -14.16
CA GLY A 190 -9.70 -11.45 -12.89
C GLY A 190 -11.20 -11.17 -12.98
N ASN A 191 -11.78 -11.06 -14.19
CA ASN A 191 -13.19 -10.70 -14.39
C ASN A 191 -13.56 -9.39 -13.68
N ASP A 192 -14.68 -9.35 -12.94
CA ASP A 192 -15.16 -8.22 -12.15
C ASP A 192 -14.52 -8.10 -10.75
N SER A 193 -13.46 -8.87 -10.49
CA SER A 193 -12.74 -8.78 -9.22
C SER A 193 -12.12 -7.40 -9.01
N TRP A 194 -12.11 -6.95 -7.77
CA TRP A 194 -11.36 -5.78 -7.36
C TRP A 194 -10.07 -6.18 -6.66
N VAL A 195 -9.06 -5.36 -6.79
CA VAL A 195 -7.78 -5.51 -6.10
C VAL A 195 -7.50 -4.25 -5.30
N ILE A 196 -6.98 -4.42 -4.09
CA ILE A 196 -6.35 -3.37 -3.31
C ILE A 196 -4.94 -3.81 -2.91
N GLN A 197 -3.93 -3.06 -3.36
CA GLN A 197 -2.54 -3.23 -2.94
C GLN A 197 -2.22 -2.15 -1.90
N LEU A 198 -1.67 -2.56 -0.76
CA LEU A 198 -1.64 -1.74 0.46
C LEU A 198 -0.40 -0.84 0.60
N GLY A 199 0.28 -0.48 -0.49
CA GLY A 199 1.47 0.38 -0.46
C GLY A 199 2.77 -0.42 -0.47
N ASP A 200 3.91 0.27 -0.39
CA ASP A 200 5.24 -0.30 -0.43
C ASP A 200 5.46 -1.24 -1.64
N GLN A 201 5.20 -0.70 -2.83
CA GLN A 201 5.48 -1.41 -4.09
C GLN A 201 6.95 -1.43 -4.45
N ILE A 202 7.73 -0.48 -3.92
CA ILE A 202 9.12 -0.15 -4.27
C ILE A 202 10.06 -0.42 -3.11
N ASP A 203 11.36 -0.24 -3.35
CA ASP A 203 12.46 -0.34 -2.38
C ASP A 203 12.82 -1.78 -1.97
N ARG A 204 13.79 -2.32 -2.72
CA ARG A 204 14.23 -3.71 -2.67
C ARG A 204 15.31 -4.01 -1.63
N CYS A 205 15.92 -3.00 -1.01
CA CYS A 205 17.02 -3.19 -0.07
C CYS A 205 16.55 -3.14 1.40
N ARG A 206 17.24 -3.92 2.23
CA ARG A 206 17.15 -3.86 3.70
C ARG A 206 18.59 -3.81 4.21
N PRO A 207 19.13 -2.59 4.49
CA PRO A 207 20.49 -2.43 4.99
C PRO A 207 20.61 -2.93 6.42
N ASP A 208 21.80 -3.40 6.81
CA ASP A 208 22.08 -3.78 8.19
C ASP A 208 22.14 -2.55 9.11
N GLU A 209 22.61 -1.42 8.57
CA GLU A 209 22.59 -0.12 9.23
C GLU A 209 21.74 0.87 8.44
N TRP A 210 20.91 1.64 9.15
CA TRP A 210 19.94 2.57 8.58
C TRP A 210 20.56 3.91 8.16
N ALA A 211 21.66 3.86 7.40
CA ALA A 211 22.26 5.05 6.82
C ALA A 211 21.88 5.22 5.34
N ASP A 212 21.86 6.46 4.87
CA ASP A 212 21.56 6.76 3.48
C ASP A 212 22.49 6.01 2.51
N ASN A 213 21.89 5.33 1.54
CA ASN A 213 22.58 4.62 0.46
C ASN A 213 23.51 3.47 0.90
N ASN A 214 23.34 2.89 2.09
CA ASN A 214 24.16 1.78 2.57
C ASN A 214 24.16 0.59 1.60
N CYS A 215 23.03 0.27 1.01
CA CYS A 215 22.91 -0.79 0.03
C CYS A 215 23.84 -0.65 -1.19
N VAL A 216 24.35 0.54 -1.45
CA VAL A 216 25.31 0.83 -2.52
C VAL A 216 26.71 1.06 -1.98
N LYS A 217 26.85 1.87 -0.91
CA LYS A 217 28.13 2.28 -0.35
C LYS A 217 28.89 1.11 0.30
N GLU A 218 28.18 0.26 1.03
CA GLU A 218 28.76 -0.84 1.79
C GLU A 218 28.77 -2.18 1.00
N ASN A 219 28.43 -2.13 -0.28
CA ASN A 219 28.28 -3.33 -1.11
C ASN A 219 27.35 -4.40 -0.51
N GLU A 220 26.29 -3.94 0.15
CA GLU A 220 25.24 -4.79 0.64
C GLU A 220 24.74 -5.76 -0.45
N VAL A 221 24.57 -7.03 -0.08
CA VAL A 221 24.02 -8.02 -1.01
C VAL A 221 22.51 -7.90 -1.03
N VAL A 222 21.97 -7.37 -2.12
CA VAL A 222 20.54 -7.41 -2.40
C VAL A 222 20.23 -8.65 -3.22
N LEU A 223 19.46 -9.57 -2.63
CA LEU A 223 19.15 -10.86 -3.24
C LEU A 223 18.33 -10.68 -4.53
N GLU A 224 18.88 -11.16 -5.65
CA GLU A 224 18.21 -11.12 -6.96
C GLU A 224 17.59 -9.75 -7.27
N ASP A 225 18.42 -8.70 -7.18
CA ASP A 225 18.00 -7.31 -7.41
C ASP A 225 17.52 -7.13 -8.86
N GLU A 226 16.21 -7.06 -9.03
CA GLU A 226 15.58 -6.98 -10.35
C GLU A 226 15.58 -5.55 -10.90
N GLY A 227 15.63 -4.52 -10.05
CA GLY A 227 15.47 -3.11 -10.45
C GLY A 227 14.15 -2.87 -11.18
N SER A 228 13.04 -3.30 -10.59
CA SER A 228 11.74 -3.42 -11.27
C SER A 228 10.61 -2.54 -10.70
N ASN A 229 10.95 -1.44 -10.01
CA ASN A 229 9.93 -0.56 -9.43
C ASN A 229 8.94 -0.04 -10.47
N MET A 230 9.47 0.49 -11.56
CA MET A 230 8.63 1.08 -12.61
C MET A 230 7.82 0.03 -13.38
N GLU A 231 8.33 -1.19 -13.50
CA GLU A 231 7.60 -2.29 -14.12
C GLU A 231 6.41 -2.73 -13.27
N ILE A 232 6.59 -2.84 -11.95
CA ILE A 232 5.51 -3.14 -11.01
C ILE A 232 4.43 -2.05 -11.08
N ILE A 233 4.82 -0.78 -10.96
CA ILE A 233 3.87 0.35 -11.02
C ILE A 233 3.09 0.32 -12.34
N LYS A 234 3.77 0.20 -13.50
CA LYS A 234 3.14 0.17 -14.82
C LYS A 234 2.22 -1.04 -14.99
N LEU A 235 2.60 -2.21 -14.47
CA LEU A 235 1.77 -3.41 -14.52
C LEU A 235 0.44 -3.18 -13.78
N PHE A 236 0.48 -2.70 -12.54
CA PHE A 236 -0.75 -2.42 -11.78
C PHE A 236 -1.66 -1.38 -12.46
N LEU A 237 -1.08 -0.33 -13.03
CA LEU A 237 -1.83 0.69 -13.78
C LEU A 237 -2.51 0.10 -15.01
N ARG A 238 -1.79 -0.70 -15.80
CA ARG A 238 -2.35 -1.35 -16.99
C ARG A 238 -3.46 -2.33 -16.62
N LEU A 239 -3.25 -3.13 -15.57
CA LEU A 239 -4.27 -4.06 -15.09
C LEU A 239 -5.52 -3.33 -14.58
N ASP A 240 -5.41 -2.11 -13.98
CA ASP A 240 -6.59 -1.31 -13.61
C ASP A 240 -7.38 -0.85 -14.85
N GLU A 241 -6.69 -0.37 -15.89
CA GLU A 241 -7.37 0.05 -17.11
C GLU A 241 -8.07 -1.13 -17.81
N GLU A 242 -7.47 -2.31 -17.84
CA GLU A 242 -8.08 -3.53 -18.37
C GLU A 242 -9.24 -4.05 -17.50
N ALA A 243 -9.07 -4.06 -16.16
CA ALA A 243 -10.08 -4.49 -15.21
C ALA A 243 -11.36 -3.63 -15.31
N LYS A 244 -11.23 -2.32 -15.47
CA LYS A 244 -12.36 -1.39 -15.67
C LYS A 244 -13.26 -1.78 -16.83
N LEU A 245 -12.73 -2.38 -17.89
CA LEU A 245 -13.50 -2.78 -19.06
C LEU A 245 -14.51 -3.89 -18.76
N VAL A 246 -14.25 -4.66 -17.71
CA VAL A 246 -15.08 -5.83 -17.29
C VAL A 246 -15.71 -5.66 -15.91
N GLY A 247 -15.59 -4.47 -15.29
CA GLY A 247 -16.22 -4.17 -14.00
C GLY A 247 -15.32 -4.33 -12.79
N GLY A 248 -14.08 -4.74 -13.00
CA GLY A 248 -13.06 -4.82 -11.98
C GLY A 248 -12.34 -3.49 -11.73
N ARG A 249 -11.47 -3.48 -10.75
CA ARG A 249 -10.56 -2.38 -10.43
C ARG A 249 -9.25 -2.92 -9.87
N VAL A 250 -8.17 -2.18 -10.06
CA VAL A 250 -6.91 -2.41 -9.35
C VAL A 250 -6.50 -1.09 -8.67
N LEU A 251 -6.77 -1.01 -7.38
CA LEU A 251 -6.49 0.18 -6.56
C LEU A 251 -5.17 0.00 -5.82
N GLY A 252 -4.49 1.10 -5.51
CA GLY A 252 -3.27 1.10 -4.71
C GLY A 252 -3.28 2.16 -3.62
N LEU A 253 -2.73 1.81 -2.46
CA LEU A 253 -2.38 2.76 -1.43
C LEU A 253 -0.97 3.31 -1.66
N LEU A 254 -0.69 4.44 -1.03
CA LEU A 254 0.65 4.90 -0.73
C LEU A 254 1.13 4.19 0.53
N GLY A 255 2.35 3.68 0.51
CA GLY A 255 3.08 3.29 1.70
C GLY A 255 4.13 4.34 2.09
N ASN A 256 4.86 4.10 3.18
CA ASN A 256 5.92 5.00 3.58
C ASN A 256 7.06 5.03 2.56
N HIS A 257 7.37 3.92 1.88
CA HIS A 257 8.43 3.87 0.88
C HIS A 257 8.14 4.73 -0.36
N GLU A 258 6.90 4.81 -0.83
CA GLU A 258 6.54 5.75 -1.88
C GLU A 258 6.80 7.20 -1.46
N LEU A 259 6.41 7.58 -0.24
CA LEU A 259 6.60 8.95 0.27
C LEU A 259 8.06 9.25 0.62
N MET A 260 8.82 8.29 1.16
CA MET A 260 10.26 8.39 1.38
C MET A 260 11.00 8.75 0.08
N ASN A 261 10.68 8.05 -1.01
CA ASN A 261 11.28 8.34 -2.31
C ASN A 261 10.96 9.75 -2.82
N VAL A 262 9.73 10.22 -2.64
CA VAL A 262 9.34 11.60 -2.98
C VAL A 262 10.09 12.62 -2.11
N ASP A 263 10.39 12.26 -0.87
CA ASP A 263 11.13 13.06 0.10
C ASP A 263 12.66 12.92 -0.02
N LYS A 264 13.14 12.10 -0.98
CA LYS A 264 14.56 11.84 -1.27
C LYS A 264 15.27 10.99 -0.21
N ASP A 265 14.53 10.28 0.61
CA ASP A 265 15.07 9.27 1.50
C ASP A 265 15.15 7.93 0.75
N PHE A 266 16.35 7.58 0.31
CA PHE A 266 16.62 6.40 -0.51
C PHE A 266 17.35 5.28 0.24
N ARG A 267 17.24 5.25 1.56
CA ARG A 267 17.94 4.26 2.40
C ARG A 267 17.65 2.80 2.00
N TYR A 268 16.48 2.54 1.47
CA TYR A 268 16.01 1.20 1.10
C TYR A 268 16.08 0.92 -0.40
N VAL A 269 16.64 1.83 -1.18
CA VAL A 269 16.76 1.68 -2.62
C VAL A 269 17.95 0.82 -2.97
N SER A 270 17.75 -0.23 -3.75
CA SER A 270 18.80 -1.12 -4.21
C SER A 270 19.65 -0.52 -5.34
N PRO A 271 20.85 -1.05 -5.59
CA PRO A 271 21.69 -0.58 -6.70
C PRO A 271 20.98 -0.59 -8.06
N ASN A 272 20.25 -1.65 -8.39
CA ASN A 272 19.57 -1.74 -9.68
C ASN A 272 18.35 -0.83 -9.77
N GLU A 273 17.67 -0.55 -8.66
CA GLU A 273 16.58 0.40 -8.60
C GLU A 273 17.02 1.86 -8.86
N PHE A 274 18.25 2.22 -8.48
CA PHE A 274 18.82 3.49 -8.91
C PHE A 274 19.08 3.50 -10.42
N LEU A 275 19.53 2.37 -10.98
CA LEU A 275 19.85 2.26 -12.40
C LEU A 275 18.61 2.28 -13.31
N GLU A 276 17.40 2.03 -12.82
CA GLU A 276 16.17 2.10 -13.61
C GLU A 276 16.04 3.43 -14.37
N PHE A 277 16.51 4.52 -13.78
CA PHE A 277 16.38 5.87 -14.32
C PHE A 277 17.60 6.32 -15.15
N VAL A 278 18.64 5.50 -15.25
CA VAL A 278 19.87 5.80 -16.00
C VAL A 278 19.80 5.17 -17.38
N PRO A 279 20.03 5.92 -18.46
CA PRO A 279 20.15 5.36 -19.80
C PRO A 279 21.17 4.23 -19.85
N GLN A 280 20.87 3.13 -20.51
CA GLN A 280 21.68 1.90 -20.48
C GLN A 280 23.15 2.13 -20.90
N ASN A 281 23.38 2.96 -21.90
CA ASN A 281 24.71 3.35 -22.37
C ASN A 281 25.52 4.20 -21.36
N GLN A 282 24.91 4.64 -20.26
CA GLN A 282 25.56 5.44 -19.21
C GLN A 282 25.78 4.65 -17.91
N ARG A 283 25.37 3.37 -17.86
CA ARG A 283 25.48 2.52 -16.67
C ARG A 283 26.92 1.96 -16.53
N THR A 284 27.84 2.75 -16.00
CA THR A 284 29.28 2.41 -16.00
C THR A 284 29.85 2.02 -14.63
N SER A 285 29.27 2.50 -13.52
CA SER A 285 29.75 2.19 -12.17
C SER A 285 28.59 2.30 -11.16
N LYS A 286 28.80 1.77 -9.93
CA LYS A 286 27.81 1.89 -8.85
C LYS A 286 27.76 3.28 -8.21
N LEU A 287 28.88 3.99 -8.20
CA LEU A 287 29.03 5.30 -7.58
C LEU A 287 29.50 6.34 -8.59
N THR A 288 29.03 7.57 -8.38
CA THR A 288 29.50 8.76 -9.07
C THR A 288 30.74 9.35 -8.39
N ASN A 289 31.39 10.34 -9.02
CA ASN A 289 32.59 11.02 -8.45
C ASN A 289 32.28 11.80 -7.15
N ASP A 290 31.01 12.12 -6.90
CA ASP A 290 30.55 12.79 -5.67
C ASP A 290 30.15 11.81 -4.54
N GLY A 291 30.33 10.49 -4.77
CA GLY A 291 30.08 9.45 -3.79
C GLY A 291 28.60 9.03 -3.69
N TYR A 292 27.73 9.57 -4.53
CA TYR A 292 26.35 9.12 -4.62
C TYR A 292 26.21 7.92 -5.56
N PRO A 293 25.18 7.06 -5.38
CA PRO A 293 24.87 6.00 -6.33
C PRO A 293 24.67 6.52 -7.74
N LEU A 294 25.15 5.80 -8.74
CA LEU A 294 24.79 6.11 -10.12
C LEU A 294 23.28 6.01 -10.28
N GLY A 295 22.67 7.07 -10.78
CA GLY A 295 21.19 7.16 -10.87
C GLY A 295 20.54 7.94 -9.72
N TYR A 296 21.26 8.26 -8.65
CA TYR A 296 20.73 9.03 -7.52
C TYR A 296 19.98 10.30 -7.95
N TRP A 297 20.65 11.14 -8.74
CA TRP A 297 20.06 12.40 -9.22
C TRP A 297 18.94 12.20 -10.23
N HIS A 298 18.99 11.12 -11.03
CA HIS A 298 17.91 10.75 -11.94
C HIS A 298 16.68 10.30 -11.15
N ARG A 299 16.85 9.44 -10.12
CA ARG A 299 15.77 9.01 -9.24
C ARG A 299 15.17 10.18 -8.46
N THR A 300 16.02 11.06 -7.89
CA THR A 300 15.60 12.30 -7.23
C THR A 300 14.66 13.11 -8.13
N LYS A 301 15.07 13.38 -9.38
CA LYS A 301 14.26 14.13 -10.33
C LYS A 301 12.98 13.40 -10.73
N ALA A 302 13.01 12.07 -10.84
CA ALA A 302 11.87 11.27 -11.21
C ALA A 302 10.79 11.26 -10.12
N PHE A 303 11.19 11.21 -8.85
CA PHE A 303 10.28 11.14 -7.71
C PHE A 303 9.95 12.48 -7.05
N GLU A 304 10.73 13.54 -7.26
CA GLU A 304 10.52 14.84 -6.58
C GLU A 304 9.06 15.31 -6.71
N ARG A 305 8.58 16.05 -5.71
CA ARG A 305 7.22 16.59 -5.67
C ARG A 305 6.89 17.39 -6.92
N GLY A 306 5.75 17.12 -7.53
CA GLY A 306 5.32 17.72 -8.79
C GLY A 306 5.93 17.08 -10.04
N SER A 307 6.79 16.05 -9.91
CA SER A 307 7.27 15.22 -11.02
C SER A 307 6.15 14.36 -11.63
N ASN A 308 6.44 13.67 -12.73
CA ASN A 308 5.46 12.77 -13.35
C ASN A 308 5.07 11.60 -12.41
N ILE A 309 6.03 11.03 -11.66
CA ILE A 309 5.74 9.94 -10.73
C ILE A 309 4.91 10.45 -9.54
N SER A 310 5.28 11.59 -8.95
CA SER A 310 4.50 12.18 -7.87
C SER A 310 3.08 12.57 -8.29
N LYS A 311 2.90 13.08 -9.51
CA LYS A 311 1.57 13.33 -10.09
C LYS A 311 0.78 12.04 -10.28
N LEU A 312 1.42 11.00 -10.81
CA LEU A 312 0.82 9.68 -10.97
C LEU A 312 0.35 9.12 -9.62
N TYR A 313 1.18 9.22 -8.57
CA TYR A 313 0.81 8.82 -7.21
C TYR A 313 -0.38 9.63 -6.68
N ALA A 314 -0.37 10.94 -6.85
CA ALA A 314 -1.45 11.82 -6.43
C ALA A 314 -2.80 11.50 -7.10
N GLU A 315 -2.77 11.06 -8.36
CA GLU A 315 -3.96 10.73 -9.15
C GLU A 315 -4.45 9.30 -8.89
N LYS A 316 -3.55 8.32 -8.87
CA LYS A 316 -3.90 6.90 -8.91
C LYS A 316 -3.88 6.21 -7.55
N LYS A 317 -3.19 6.77 -6.55
CA LYS A 317 -3.07 6.19 -5.20
C LYS A 317 -3.75 7.08 -4.16
N LYS A 318 -4.05 6.50 -3.01
CA LYS A 318 -4.59 7.19 -1.83
C LYS A 318 -3.83 6.78 -0.59
N SER A 319 -3.89 7.60 0.47
CA SER A 319 -3.38 7.23 1.79
C SER A 319 -4.30 6.23 2.48
N ILE A 320 -5.61 6.41 2.30
CA ILE A 320 -6.64 5.58 2.93
C ILE A 320 -7.76 5.34 1.91
N ILE A 321 -8.20 4.10 1.79
CA ILE A 321 -9.34 3.70 0.95
C ILE A 321 -10.37 2.96 1.80
N ILE A 322 -11.65 3.17 1.49
CA ILE A 322 -12.76 2.40 2.04
C ILE A 322 -13.44 1.65 0.89
N ILE A 323 -13.58 0.33 1.02
CA ILE A 323 -14.36 -0.50 0.11
C ILE A 323 -15.36 -1.30 0.96
N GLY A 324 -16.64 -1.14 0.67
CA GLY A 324 -17.68 -1.78 1.46
C GLY A 324 -17.63 -1.36 2.93
N SER A 325 -17.54 -2.31 3.85
CA SER A 325 -17.47 -2.07 5.29
C SER A 325 -16.05 -2.14 5.87
N TYR A 326 -15.01 -2.18 5.04
CA TYR A 326 -13.61 -2.23 5.45
C TYR A 326 -12.84 -0.98 5.02
N ILE A 327 -11.99 -0.49 5.93
CA ILE A 327 -11.01 0.55 5.68
C ILE A 327 -9.65 -0.08 5.41
N PHE A 328 -8.95 0.41 4.42
CA PHE A 328 -7.62 -0.02 3.99
C PHE A 328 -6.64 1.11 4.20
N VAL A 329 -5.57 0.85 4.91
CA VAL A 329 -4.50 1.79 5.21
C VAL A 329 -3.18 1.03 5.30
N HIS A 330 -2.07 1.66 4.95
CA HIS A 330 -0.78 0.98 4.92
C HIS A 330 -0.31 0.56 6.33
N GLY A 331 -0.03 1.50 7.22
CA GLY A 331 0.42 1.22 8.59
C GLY A 331 -0.74 0.99 9.57
N GLY A 332 -1.55 2.01 9.78
CA GLY A 332 -2.66 1.97 10.73
C GLY A 332 -3.32 3.32 10.92
N LEU A 333 -4.28 3.39 11.81
CA LEU A 333 -4.98 4.65 12.15
C LEU A 333 -5.07 4.79 13.67
N SER A 334 -4.60 5.92 14.19
CA SER A 334 -4.78 6.24 15.59
C SER A 334 -6.07 7.02 15.85
N LEU A 335 -6.60 6.93 17.07
CA LEU A 335 -7.71 7.76 17.53
C LEU A 335 -7.40 9.25 17.38
N GLN A 336 -6.16 9.64 17.70
CA GLN A 336 -5.70 11.03 17.66
C GLN A 336 -5.72 11.59 16.23
N LEU A 337 -5.30 10.80 15.22
CA LEU A 337 -5.36 11.21 13.81
C LEU A 337 -6.80 11.41 13.36
N ILE A 338 -7.66 10.43 13.63
CA ILE A 338 -9.06 10.45 13.19
C ILE A 338 -9.87 11.49 13.98
N ASP A 339 -9.51 11.81 15.22
CA ASP A 339 -10.15 12.91 15.93
C ASP A 339 -9.84 14.28 15.31
N LYS A 340 -8.63 14.45 14.75
CA LYS A 340 -8.23 15.71 14.10
C LYS A 340 -8.77 15.82 12.67
N TYR A 341 -8.68 14.75 11.85
CA TYR A 341 -8.93 14.78 10.42
C TYR A 341 -9.95 13.73 9.98
N THR A 342 -10.69 14.03 8.92
CA THR A 342 -11.45 13.03 8.16
C THR A 342 -10.54 12.32 7.16
N ILE A 343 -10.97 11.15 6.68
CA ILE A 343 -10.25 10.38 5.65
C ILE A 343 -10.05 11.21 4.37
N ALA A 344 -11.07 11.97 3.97
CA ALA A 344 -10.98 12.82 2.78
C ALA A 344 -9.94 13.94 2.95
N GLU A 345 -9.84 14.54 4.15
CA GLU A 345 -8.81 15.56 4.45
C GLU A 345 -7.41 14.96 4.43
N ILE A 346 -7.20 13.78 5.03
CA ILE A 346 -5.90 13.08 5.00
C ILE A 346 -5.48 12.81 3.56
N ASN A 347 -6.36 12.21 2.75
CA ASN A 347 -6.08 11.93 1.35
C ASN A 347 -5.75 13.20 0.55
N GLU A 348 -6.48 14.29 0.79
CA GLU A 348 -6.27 15.56 0.07
C GLU A 348 -4.98 16.27 0.49
N ILE A 349 -4.61 16.24 1.77
CA ILE A 349 -3.35 16.82 2.27
C ILE A 349 -2.16 16.14 1.58
N VAL A 350 -2.14 14.80 1.55
CA VAL A 350 -1.06 14.03 0.93
C VAL A 350 -1.04 14.25 -0.59
N ARG A 351 -2.21 14.24 -1.24
CA ARG A 351 -2.33 14.52 -2.68
C ARG A 351 -1.74 15.88 -3.05
N LYS A 352 -2.06 16.93 -2.32
CA LYS A 352 -1.56 18.29 -2.56
C LYS A 352 -0.04 18.35 -2.34
N TRP A 353 0.46 17.69 -1.31
CA TRP A 353 1.89 17.62 -1.06
C TRP A 353 2.65 16.95 -2.23
N LEU A 354 2.13 15.84 -2.74
CA LEU A 354 2.69 15.16 -3.92
C LEU A 354 2.70 16.07 -5.16
N LEU A 355 1.64 16.84 -5.37
CA LEU A 355 1.51 17.78 -6.49
C LEU A 355 2.31 19.08 -6.31
N LYS A 356 2.87 19.33 -5.12
CA LYS A 356 3.52 20.60 -4.74
C LYS A 356 2.56 21.81 -4.89
N THR A 357 1.29 21.61 -4.51
CA THR A 357 0.22 22.61 -4.60
C THR A 357 -0.35 22.98 -3.24
N GLU A 358 0.22 22.45 -2.17
CA GLU A 358 -0.18 22.73 -0.80
C GLU A 358 0.20 24.15 -0.38
N THR A 359 -0.61 24.71 0.51
CA THR A 359 -0.29 25.93 1.24
C THR A 359 0.71 25.62 2.36
N THR A 360 1.31 26.64 2.96
CA THR A 360 2.21 26.49 4.13
C THR A 360 1.53 25.74 5.27
N VAL A 361 0.24 26.03 5.54
CA VAL A 361 -0.52 25.34 6.58
C VAL A 361 -0.73 23.87 6.24
N GLU A 362 -1.02 23.55 4.99
CA GLU A 362 -1.18 22.17 4.54
C GLU A 362 0.15 21.39 4.56
N SER A 363 1.27 22.06 4.31
CA SER A 363 2.60 21.47 4.49
C SER A 363 2.87 21.14 5.98
N GLU A 364 2.52 22.03 6.90
CA GLU A 364 2.62 21.76 8.35
C GLU A 364 1.73 20.59 8.76
N LEU A 365 0.54 20.44 8.15
CA LEU A 365 -0.37 19.31 8.39
C LEU A 365 0.19 18.01 7.80
N PHE A 366 0.82 18.06 6.64
CA PHE A 366 1.52 16.90 6.07
C PHE A 366 2.66 16.44 7.00
N ASP A 367 3.46 17.37 7.51
CA ASP A 367 4.52 17.03 8.47
C ASP A 367 3.97 16.41 9.76
N GLU A 368 2.79 16.83 10.24
CA GLU A 368 2.11 16.21 11.38
C GLU A 368 1.64 14.78 11.08
N ILE A 369 1.15 14.53 9.87
CA ILE A 369 0.62 13.22 9.46
C ILE A 369 1.76 12.24 9.12
N PHE A 370 2.87 12.70 8.58
CA PHE A 370 3.88 11.82 8.02
C PHE A 370 5.19 11.77 8.80
N ARG A 371 5.65 12.91 9.40
CA ARG A 371 7.04 13.02 9.88
C ARG A 371 7.20 13.16 11.38
N LYS A 372 6.18 13.63 12.12
CA LYS A 372 6.34 14.04 13.52
C LYS A 372 6.12 12.95 14.54
N ASP A 373 5.25 12.01 14.23
CA ASP A 373 4.78 11.02 15.18
C ASP A 373 4.38 9.75 14.41
N ASP A 374 5.16 8.70 14.59
CA ASP A 374 4.92 7.44 13.89
C ASP A 374 3.55 6.85 14.24
N ASP A 375 3.11 6.95 15.48
CA ASP A 375 1.79 6.45 15.91
C ASP A 375 0.63 7.24 15.29
N MET A 376 0.84 8.50 14.97
CA MET A 376 -0.14 9.31 14.25
C MET A 376 -0.13 9.09 12.74
N SER A 377 0.99 8.65 12.19
CA SER A 377 1.12 8.53 10.75
C SER A 377 0.38 7.30 10.21
N PRO A 378 -0.53 7.42 9.23
CA PRO A 378 -1.18 6.27 8.60
C PRO A 378 -0.20 5.40 7.80
N PHE A 379 1.05 5.88 7.61
CA PHE A 379 2.11 5.20 6.86
C PHE A 379 3.10 4.47 7.77
N TRP A 380 3.25 4.89 9.03
CA TRP A 380 4.22 4.35 9.98
C TRP A 380 3.59 3.68 11.20
N CYS A 381 2.32 3.94 11.49
CA CYS A 381 1.62 3.46 12.67
C CYS A 381 1.67 1.94 12.78
N ARG A 382 2.20 1.42 13.89
CA ARG A 382 2.31 -0.01 14.18
C ARG A 382 1.40 -0.49 15.32
N ILE A 383 0.57 0.40 15.88
CA ILE A 383 -0.33 0.12 17.02
C ILE A 383 -1.14 -1.17 16.84
N TYR A 384 -1.52 -1.49 15.59
CA TYR A 384 -2.30 -2.68 15.27
C TYR A 384 -1.50 -3.74 14.50
N GLY A 385 -0.26 -3.46 14.14
CA GLY A 385 0.62 -4.35 13.38
C GLY A 385 1.42 -5.29 14.27
N GLU A 386 1.84 -4.83 15.43
CA GLU A 386 2.60 -5.57 16.43
C GLU A 386 1.69 -6.35 17.38
N ASP A 387 2.23 -7.38 17.99
CA ASP A 387 1.56 -8.05 19.11
C ASP A 387 1.69 -7.20 20.36
N TYR A 388 0.72 -7.33 21.23
CA TYR A 388 0.73 -6.67 22.53
C TYR A 388 1.72 -7.34 23.48
N ASP A 389 2.34 -6.55 24.35
CA ASP A 389 3.18 -7.09 25.42
C ASP A 389 2.35 -7.94 26.39
N GLU A 390 3.02 -8.89 27.08
CA GLU A 390 2.34 -9.80 28.04
C GLU A 390 1.60 -9.06 29.16
N ASP A 391 2.05 -7.83 29.47
CA ASP A 391 1.45 -6.96 30.48
C ASP A 391 0.23 -6.15 29.93
N ASP A 392 0.01 -6.15 28.62
CA ASP A 392 -1.11 -5.44 28.00
C ASP A 392 -2.42 -6.18 28.26
N ASN A 393 -3.45 -5.41 28.61
CA ASN A 393 -4.79 -5.96 28.76
C ASN A 393 -5.49 -6.05 27.38
N PRO A 394 -5.76 -7.27 26.85
CA PRO A 394 -6.40 -7.46 25.55
C PRO A 394 -7.75 -6.74 25.41
N ASP A 395 -8.50 -6.59 26.51
CA ASP A 395 -9.79 -5.90 26.53
C ASP A 395 -9.63 -4.40 26.29
N ASN A 396 -8.55 -3.79 26.77
CA ASN A 396 -8.24 -2.37 26.51
C ASN A 396 -7.95 -2.14 25.02
N ASN A 397 -7.21 -3.04 24.40
CA ASN A 397 -6.82 -2.94 23.01
C ASN A 397 -8.04 -3.13 22.08
N LEU A 398 -8.90 -4.09 22.39
CA LEU A 398 -10.18 -4.25 21.70
C LEU A 398 -11.07 -3.01 21.88
N LYS A 399 -11.13 -2.43 23.08
CA LYS A 399 -11.89 -1.22 23.36
C LYS A 399 -11.35 -0.02 22.57
N MET A 400 -10.02 0.14 22.50
CA MET A 400 -9.37 1.17 21.70
C MET A 400 -9.73 1.03 20.22
N PHE A 401 -9.64 -0.18 19.65
CA PHE A 401 -10.04 -0.47 18.30
C PHE A 401 -11.53 -0.17 18.03
N ASN A 402 -12.42 -0.55 18.94
CA ASN A 402 -13.85 -0.24 18.84
C ASN A 402 -14.10 1.26 18.82
N ASN A 403 -13.47 2.02 19.71
CA ASN A 403 -13.57 3.48 19.76
C ASN A 403 -13.09 4.12 18.45
N LEU A 404 -12.01 3.60 17.86
CA LEU A 404 -11.53 4.06 16.55
C LEU A 404 -12.57 3.85 15.46
N ILE A 405 -13.13 2.64 15.34
CA ILE A 405 -14.15 2.32 14.33
C ILE A 405 -15.41 3.19 14.52
N GLU A 406 -15.86 3.41 15.76
CA GLU A 406 -16.98 4.30 16.06
C GLU A 406 -16.69 5.75 15.65
N LEU A 407 -15.49 6.24 15.94
CA LEU A 407 -15.08 7.60 15.58
C LEU A 407 -15.01 7.78 14.06
N ILE A 408 -14.46 6.79 13.33
CA ILE A 408 -14.44 6.78 11.86
C ILE A 408 -15.87 6.87 11.32
N ASN A 409 -16.78 6.05 11.80
CA ASN A 409 -18.17 6.02 11.38
C ASN A 409 -18.89 7.37 11.68
N LYS A 410 -18.64 7.96 12.83
CA LYS A 410 -19.20 9.26 13.24
C LYS A 410 -18.72 10.40 12.33
N LYS A 411 -17.41 10.40 11.96
CA LYS A 411 -16.83 11.49 11.17
C LYS A 411 -17.07 11.35 9.67
N ASN A 412 -17.13 10.16 9.14
CA ASN A 412 -17.19 9.95 7.69
C ASN A 412 -18.61 9.68 7.15
N LYS A 413 -19.66 9.92 7.88
CA LYS A 413 -21.11 9.87 7.53
C LYS A 413 -21.40 8.97 6.32
N LYS A 414 -20.95 7.73 6.38
CA LYS A 414 -21.06 6.77 5.31
C LYS A 414 -22.39 6.02 5.37
N LEU A 415 -22.93 5.59 4.22
CA LEU A 415 -24.16 4.79 4.17
C LEU A 415 -23.97 3.40 4.80
N ILE A 416 -22.80 2.77 4.55
CA ILE A 416 -22.45 1.47 5.11
C ILE A 416 -21.46 1.68 6.26
N PRO A 417 -21.80 1.30 7.50
CA PRO A 417 -20.90 1.43 8.62
C PRO A 417 -19.61 0.61 8.42
N ILE A 418 -18.48 1.20 8.76
CA ILE A 418 -17.20 0.50 8.81
C ILE A 418 -17.25 -0.54 9.94
N LYS A 419 -16.85 -1.76 9.66
CA LYS A 419 -16.77 -2.87 10.61
C LYS A 419 -15.34 -3.17 11.03
N GLY A 420 -14.39 -2.98 10.10
CA GLY A 420 -13.01 -3.38 10.31
C GLY A 420 -12.00 -2.64 9.45
N MET A 421 -10.74 -3.04 9.64
CA MET A 421 -9.56 -2.45 9.02
C MET A 421 -8.64 -3.55 8.48
N VAL A 422 -7.99 -3.27 7.34
CA VAL A 422 -6.92 -4.10 6.76
C VAL A 422 -5.67 -3.26 6.68
N ILE A 423 -4.56 -3.76 7.24
CA ILE A 423 -3.26 -3.11 7.32
C ILE A 423 -2.13 -3.96 6.75
N SER A 424 -1.00 -3.31 6.45
CA SER A 424 0.25 -3.89 5.97
C SER A 424 1.44 -3.37 6.81
N HIS A 425 2.58 -3.00 6.21
CA HIS A 425 3.70 -2.29 6.83
C HIS A 425 4.47 -3.04 7.93
N THR A 426 3.80 -3.77 8.80
CA THR A 426 4.42 -4.52 9.90
C THR A 426 4.53 -5.99 9.52
N PRO A 427 5.75 -6.49 9.20
CA PRO A 427 5.94 -7.85 8.69
C PRO A 427 5.59 -8.92 9.74
N GLN A 428 4.55 -9.68 9.50
CA GLN A 428 4.04 -10.70 10.41
C GLN A 428 4.94 -11.94 10.52
N PHE A 429 5.91 -12.12 9.62
CA PHE A 429 6.86 -13.21 9.74
C PHE A 429 7.79 -13.07 10.95
N MET A 430 8.05 -11.84 11.38
CA MET A 430 8.85 -11.55 12.58
C MET A 430 8.13 -11.97 13.87
N GLU A 431 6.81 -12.04 13.82
CA GLU A 431 5.95 -12.54 14.90
C GLU A 431 5.63 -14.03 14.73
N ASP A 432 6.39 -14.75 13.90
CA ASP A 432 6.16 -16.17 13.58
C ASP A 432 4.74 -16.46 13.11
N LYS A 433 4.18 -15.57 12.32
CA LYS A 433 2.81 -15.66 11.82
C LYS A 433 2.71 -15.57 10.30
N TYR A 434 1.72 -16.25 9.75
CA TYR A 434 1.19 -15.96 8.42
C TYR A 434 0.30 -14.71 8.48
N LEU A 435 -0.18 -14.26 7.33
CA LEU A 435 -1.25 -13.26 7.31
C LEU A 435 -2.36 -13.69 8.28
N ASN A 436 -2.83 -12.77 9.10
CA ASN A 436 -3.68 -13.11 10.24
C ASN A 436 -4.71 -12.02 10.53
N SER A 437 -5.63 -12.33 11.45
CA SER A 437 -6.66 -11.39 11.89
C SER A 437 -6.77 -11.36 13.41
N MET A 438 -7.31 -10.24 13.89
CA MET A 438 -7.71 -10.04 15.29
C MET A 438 -9.18 -9.58 15.36
N TYR A 439 -9.74 -9.60 16.56
CA TYR A 439 -11.07 -9.07 16.87
C TYR A 439 -12.19 -9.64 16.02
N ASN A 440 -12.21 -10.98 15.83
CA ASN A 440 -13.17 -11.70 14.99
C ASN A 440 -13.19 -11.18 13.55
N ASP A 441 -12.05 -11.24 12.88
CA ASP A 441 -11.83 -10.81 11.49
C ASP A 441 -12.13 -9.33 11.20
N ARG A 442 -12.09 -8.49 12.24
CA ARG A 442 -12.30 -7.05 12.09
C ARG A 442 -11.00 -6.28 11.84
N LEU A 443 -9.86 -6.81 12.23
CA LEU A 443 -8.54 -6.29 11.92
C LEU A 443 -7.76 -7.38 11.17
N TRP A 444 -7.31 -7.09 9.95
CA TRP A 444 -6.47 -7.96 9.15
C TRP A 444 -5.08 -7.38 8.99
N ARG A 445 -4.04 -8.20 9.25
CA ARG A 445 -2.63 -7.88 9.10
C ARG A 445 -2.08 -8.72 7.96
N ILE A 446 -1.75 -8.10 6.80
CA ILE A 446 -1.47 -8.83 5.57
C ILE A 446 -0.06 -8.67 5.01
N ASP A 447 0.79 -7.84 5.63
CA ASP A 447 2.21 -7.87 5.34
C ASP A 447 2.84 -9.10 5.98
N VAL A 448 3.48 -9.93 5.19
CA VAL A 448 4.20 -11.14 5.63
C VAL A 448 5.68 -11.07 5.24
N GLY A 449 6.18 -9.90 4.83
CA GLY A 449 7.54 -9.74 4.36
C GLY A 449 7.87 -10.67 3.19
N MET A 450 6.93 -10.86 2.26
CA MET A 450 7.05 -11.87 1.20
C MET A 450 8.11 -11.54 0.15
N SER A 451 8.55 -10.30 0.08
CA SER A 451 9.63 -9.87 -0.82
C SER A 451 10.97 -10.48 -0.44
N ARG A 452 11.79 -10.80 -1.43
CA ARG A 452 13.20 -11.21 -1.24
C ARG A 452 14.07 -10.11 -0.64
N ALA A 453 13.54 -8.87 -0.52
CA ALA A 453 14.17 -7.80 0.25
C ALA A 453 14.51 -8.22 1.68
N PHE A 454 13.69 -9.06 2.29
CA PHE A 454 13.87 -9.55 3.67
C PHE A 454 14.74 -10.81 3.80
N GLY A 455 15.34 -11.31 2.70
CA GLY A 455 16.08 -12.57 2.70
C GLY A 455 17.28 -12.66 3.65
N LYS A 456 17.84 -11.51 4.04
CA LYS A 456 18.93 -11.45 5.04
C LYS A 456 18.42 -11.53 6.49
N GLN A 457 17.15 -11.35 6.70
CA GLN A 457 16.55 -11.26 8.05
C GLN A 457 16.06 -12.60 8.56
N ASP A 458 16.16 -13.67 7.77
CA ASP A 458 15.95 -15.02 8.23
C ASP A 458 17.21 -15.86 8.02
N ASP A 459 17.58 -16.63 9.05
CA ASP A 459 18.85 -17.39 9.13
C ASP A 459 19.11 -18.35 7.94
N CYS A 460 18.05 -18.73 7.23
CA CYS A 460 18.09 -19.70 6.14
C CYS A 460 17.75 -19.07 4.77
N GLY A 461 17.52 -17.76 4.69
CA GLY A 461 16.92 -17.11 3.52
C GLY A 461 15.49 -17.61 3.22
N TYR A 462 14.85 -18.29 4.18
CA TYR A 462 13.60 -19.01 3.95
C TYR A 462 12.75 -19.19 5.22
N ASN A 463 12.26 -18.10 5.75
CA ASN A 463 11.22 -18.20 6.79
C ASN A 463 9.91 -18.72 6.18
N LYS A 464 9.33 -19.79 6.76
CA LYS A 464 8.09 -20.40 6.27
C LYS A 464 6.89 -19.44 6.25
N TYR A 465 6.90 -18.41 7.08
CA TYR A 465 5.82 -17.42 7.19
C TYR A 465 5.88 -16.35 6.10
N ARG A 466 7.03 -16.15 5.44
CA ARG A 466 7.24 -15.17 4.36
C ARG A 466 6.73 -15.62 2.98
N LYS A 467 6.09 -16.78 2.88
CA LYS A 467 5.55 -17.24 1.61
C LYS A 467 4.58 -16.22 1.01
N PRO A 468 4.55 -16.03 -0.31
CA PRO A 468 3.55 -15.19 -0.94
C PRO A 468 2.13 -15.57 -0.53
N GLN A 469 1.38 -14.62 -0.03
CA GLN A 469 0.05 -14.77 0.53
C GLN A 469 -0.83 -13.60 0.13
N ILE A 470 -2.13 -13.84 0.03
CA ILE A 470 -3.15 -12.83 -0.20
C ILE A 470 -4.38 -13.09 0.68
N LEU A 471 -5.08 -12.02 1.01
CA LEU A 471 -6.42 -12.07 1.58
C LEU A 471 -7.45 -11.84 0.48
N ILE A 472 -8.51 -12.64 0.43
CA ILE A 472 -9.65 -12.38 -0.45
C ILE A 472 -10.89 -12.18 0.43
N ILE A 473 -11.60 -11.07 0.18
CA ILE A 473 -12.86 -10.74 0.84
C ILE A 473 -13.99 -10.95 -0.17
N HIS A 474 -14.90 -11.87 0.14
CA HIS A 474 -16.07 -12.15 -0.67
C HIS A 474 -17.32 -11.50 -0.08
N ASN A 475 -18.05 -10.77 -0.90
CA ASN A 475 -19.33 -10.14 -0.54
C ASN A 475 -19.26 -9.32 0.77
N ASP A 476 -18.13 -8.67 1.01
CA ASP A 476 -17.90 -7.78 2.17
C ASP A 476 -18.00 -8.46 3.55
N ASN A 477 -17.93 -9.81 3.62
CA ASN A 477 -18.11 -10.52 4.90
C ASN A 477 -17.45 -11.90 5.04
N LYS A 478 -16.99 -12.52 3.96
CA LYS A 478 -16.35 -13.84 4.01
C LYS A 478 -14.88 -13.72 3.58
N PHE A 479 -13.99 -14.27 4.38
CA PHE A 479 -12.55 -14.17 4.20
C PHE A 479 -11.94 -15.48 3.75
N GLU A 480 -11.02 -15.40 2.79
CA GLU A 480 -10.23 -16.51 2.27
C GLU A 480 -8.76 -16.11 2.28
N LYS A 481 -7.90 -16.92 2.88
CA LYS A 481 -6.44 -16.77 2.83
C LYS A 481 -5.89 -17.72 1.78
N ARG A 482 -5.12 -17.22 0.83
CA ARG A 482 -4.39 -18.05 -0.13
C ARG A 482 -2.90 -17.93 0.12
N ILE A 483 -2.21 -19.06 0.14
CA ILE A 483 -0.78 -19.18 0.41
C ILE A 483 -0.18 -20.09 -0.66
N ILE A 484 0.97 -19.71 -1.25
CA ILE A 484 1.67 -20.56 -2.20
C ILE A 484 2.19 -21.80 -1.48
N SER A 485 1.88 -23.00 -2.04
CA SER A 485 2.41 -24.26 -1.55
C SER A 485 3.88 -24.44 -1.96
N LEU A 486 4.75 -24.89 -1.03
CA LEU A 486 6.17 -25.16 -1.30
C LEU A 486 6.41 -26.27 -2.34
N ASN A 487 5.42 -27.12 -2.62
CA ASN A 487 5.56 -28.26 -3.51
C ASN A 487 5.45 -27.91 -5.00
N SER A 488 5.15 -26.67 -5.35
CA SER A 488 4.87 -26.28 -6.73
C SER A 488 6.03 -25.61 -7.49
N GLU A 489 7.12 -25.21 -6.82
CA GLU A 489 8.21 -24.55 -7.54
C GLU A 489 9.59 -24.87 -6.95
N ARG A 490 10.37 -25.71 -7.65
CA ARG A 490 11.82 -25.57 -7.65
C ARG A 490 12.11 -24.30 -8.43
N TYR A 491 12.75 -23.29 -7.79
CA TYR A 491 13.22 -22.10 -8.48
C TYR A 491 14.18 -22.52 -9.60
N PRO A 492 13.92 -22.20 -10.87
CA PRO A 492 14.95 -22.28 -11.86
C PRO A 492 15.99 -21.20 -11.52
N SER A 493 17.23 -21.60 -11.32
CA SER A 493 18.36 -20.67 -11.29
C SER A 493 18.32 -19.85 -12.58
N PRO A 494 18.35 -18.51 -12.54
CA PRO A 494 18.44 -17.74 -13.76
C PRO A 494 19.78 -18.06 -14.43
N ASN A 495 19.73 -18.58 -15.65
CA ASN A 495 20.89 -18.60 -16.52
C ASN A 495 21.30 -17.14 -16.74
N MET A 496 22.50 -16.78 -16.31
CA MET A 496 23.14 -15.52 -16.62
C MET A 496 23.42 -15.48 -18.12
N GLY A 497 22.50 -14.97 -18.88
CA GLY A 497 22.65 -14.83 -20.32
C GLY A 497 21.51 -14.03 -20.93
N GLU A 498 21.90 -12.84 -21.40
CA GLU A 498 21.16 -11.89 -22.22
C GLU A 498 20.38 -10.79 -21.47
N ALA A 499 21.04 -9.64 -21.42
CA ALA A 499 20.44 -8.37 -21.05
C ALA A 499 19.36 -7.99 -22.07
N VAL A 500 18.14 -7.81 -21.59
CA VAL A 500 17.03 -7.29 -22.41
C VAL A 500 17.29 -5.83 -22.75
N ASP A 501 17.34 -5.51 -24.03
CA ASP A 501 17.49 -4.14 -24.53
C ASP A 501 16.22 -3.32 -24.29
N LEU A 502 16.24 -2.43 -23.33
CA LEU A 502 15.12 -1.53 -22.97
C LEU A 502 15.18 -0.18 -23.71
N SER A 503 16.04 -0.03 -24.74
CA SER A 503 16.30 1.26 -25.39
C SER A 503 15.11 1.85 -26.17
N ASN A 504 14.02 1.10 -26.40
CA ASN A 504 12.91 1.51 -27.27
C ASN A 504 11.57 1.79 -26.57
N SER A 505 11.52 1.86 -25.24
CA SER A 505 10.24 2.01 -24.51
C SER A 505 10.03 3.35 -23.78
N PHE A 506 10.80 4.39 -24.09
CA PHE A 506 10.49 5.73 -23.62
C PHE A 506 9.54 6.43 -24.58
N VAL A 507 8.23 6.26 -24.36
CA VAL A 507 7.24 7.21 -24.85
C VAL A 507 7.10 8.27 -23.74
N PRO A 508 7.33 9.56 -24.01
CA PRO A 508 7.10 10.61 -23.03
C PRO A 508 5.61 10.70 -22.74
N PHE A 509 5.24 10.69 -21.48
CA PHE A 509 3.90 11.04 -21.00
C PHE A 509 3.70 12.54 -21.05
#